data_0224ac0c12be0240da2cf6f8bfee8108
#
_entry.id   0224ac0c12be0240da2cf6f8bfee8108
#
_cell.length_a   1.000
_cell.length_b   1.000
_cell.length_c   1.000
_cell.angle_alpha   90.00
_cell.angle_beta   90.00
_cell.angle_gamma   90.00
#
_symmetry.space_group_name_H-M   'P 1'
#
loop_
_entity.id
_entity.type
_entity.pdbx_description
1 polymer ?
#
loop_
_entity_poly.entity_id
_entity_poly.type
_entity_poly.pdbx_seq_one_letter_code
_entity_poly.pdbx_strand_id
1 'polypeptide(L)'
;MLRIAIFGCGYWAAFQVAAWQVQGAEVVALWNRTREKADAFAEKFHIPHVFDTPEEVFDWGEFDIADIITDAPAHEELTLLAASRGKDVICQKPMAPTLEACVRMVEACKKAGVWYAVHENFRFQPPTLAFIDAVKSGVIGKVLHAEITMRSPDLAIMEKQPALKVMPHMVLRDMGPHIFDVARAAFGEMKSMYAVPVYSYEGIDVPDAAICTLRADNGAVVTCNLVHEWNDRFMAQGEKGRIVLDHDNVLHITTDKGESVIDTKTWNYLPYIPQADWELHGGHIMYSIPICIDALMKAYKEGVPAATNGADNLETIRLVFAAIESFDTGRAVEI
;
A
#
# COMPACT_ATOMS: atom_id res chain seq x y z
N MET A 1 11.82 18.33 15.11
CA MET A 1 12.00 17.55 13.87
C MET A 1 11.52 16.14 14.21
N LEU A 2 10.76 15.48 13.34
CA LEU A 2 10.25 14.14 13.60
C LEU A 2 11.41 13.13 13.52
N ARG A 3 11.52 12.25 14.51
CA ARG A 3 12.61 11.27 14.64
C ARG A 3 12.08 9.86 14.38
N ILE A 4 12.67 9.16 13.43
CA ILE A 4 12.21 7.85 12.94
C ILE A 4 13.24 6.78 13.29
N ALA A 5 12.78 5.67 13.86
CA ALA A 5 13.54 4.44 13.98
C ALA A 5 13.09 3.43 12.92
N ILE A 6 14.02 2.90 12.16
CA ILE A 6 13.76 1.95 11.06
C ILE A 6 13.98 0.51 11.53
N PHE A 7 13.02 -0.35 11.25
CA PHE A 7 13.09 -1.78 11.51
C PHE A 7 13.07 -2.54 10.18
N GLY A 8 14.25 -3.00 9.75
CA GLY A 8 14.47 -3.65 8.46
C GLY A 8 15.17 -2.76 7.44
N CYS A 9 16.10 -3.36 6.67
CA CYS A 9 16.84 -2.68 5.61
C CYS A 9 16.77 -3.46 4.28
N GLY A 10 15.58 -3.99 3.97
CA GLY A 10 15.29 -4.67 2.72
C GLY A 10 15.18 -3.71 1.53
N TYR A 11 14.74 -4.25 0.39
CA TYR A 11 14.64 -3.50 -0.86
C TYR A 11 13.82 -2.21 -0.71
N TRP A 12 12.63 -2.29 -0.11
CA TRP A 12 11.71 -1.14 0.04
C TRP A 12 12.20 -0.12 1.07
N ALA A 13 13.03 -0.52 2.03
CA ALA A 13 13.53 0.39 3.06
C ALA A 13 14.34 1.56 2.48
N ALA A 14 15.09 1.33 1.40
CA ALA A 14 15.88 2.38 0.75
C ALA A 14 14.98 3.52 0.23
N PHE A 15 13.84 3.18 -0.38
CA PHE A 15 12.89 4.17 -0.89
C PHE A 15 12.21 4.94 0.26
N GLN A 16 11.82 4.23 1.30
CA GLN A 16 11.09 4.81 2.43
C GLN A 16 11.99 5.70 3.28
N VAL A 17 13.23 5.29 3.55
CA VAL A 17 14.21 6.13 4.26
C VAL A 17 14.56 7.39 3.45
N ALA A 18 14.80 7.26 2.13
CA ALA A 18 15.03 8.41 1.27
C ALA A 18 13.83 9.37 1.27
N ALA A 19 12.60 8.85 1.28
CA ALA A 19 11.38 9.65 1.37
C ALA A 19 11.27 10.39 2.71
N TRP A 20 11.56 9.75 3.85
CA TRP A 20 11.61 10.40 5.15
C TRP A 20 12.58 11.59 5.17
N GLN A 21 13.79 11.38 4.66
CA GLN A 21 14.84 12.42 4.63
C GLN A 21 14.44 13.60 3.73
N VAL A 22 13.85 13.32 2.56
CA VAL A 22 13.36 14.38 1.65
C VAL A 22 12.22 15.18 2.27
N GLN A 23 11.35 14.54 3.07
CA GLN A 23 10.27 15.22 3.79
C GLN A 23 10.74 15.92 5.09
N GLY A 24 12.04 15.90 5.36
CA GLY A 24 12.64 16.62 6.48
C GLY A 24 12.44 15.95 7.84
N ALA A 25 12.21 14.65 7.88
CA ALA A 25 12.32 13.84 9.09
C ALA A 25 13.78 13.41 9.30
N GLU A 26 14.13 13.13 10.55
CA GLU A 26 15.43 12.60 10.94
C GLU A 26 15.33 11.09 11.17
N VAL A 27 16.04 10.29 10.37
CA VAL A 27 16.15 8.86 10.59
C VAL A 27 17.30 8.64 11.56
N VAL A 28 16.98 8.30 12.82
CA VAL A 28 17.94 8.33 13.93
C VAL A 28 18.44 6.95 14.35
N ALA A 29 17.70 5.88 14.05
CA ALA A 29 18.03 4.55 14.47
C ALA A 29 17.67 3.51 13.42
N LEU A 30 18.41 2.41 13.40
CA LEU A 30 18.17 1.27 12.53
C LEU A 30 18.40 -0.04 13.31
N TRP A 31 17.50 -0.97 13.10
CA TRP A 31 17.69 -2.38 13.40
C TRP A 31 17.40 -3.24 12.18
N ASN A 32 18.18 -4.28 11.97
CA ASN A 32 17.92 -5.32 11.00
C ASN A 32 18.49 -6.66 11.48
N ARG A 33 17.80 -7.76 11.17
CA ARG A 33 18.22 -9.12 11.58
C ARG A 33 19.67 -9.47 11.22
N THR A 34 20.20 -8.95 10.10
CA THR A 34 21.59 -9.11 9.70
C THR A 34 22.33 -7.82 9.98
N ARG A 35 23.23 -7.82 10.96
CA ARG A 35 23.97 -6.64 11.44
C ARG A 35 24.82 -6.00 10.33
N GLU A 36 25.53 -6.77 9.55
CA GLU A 36 26.42 -6.26 8.49
C GLU A 36 25.61 -5.50 7.39
N LYS A 37 24.37 -5.96 7.12
CA LYS A 37 23.46 -5.23 6.20
C LYS A 37 22.99 -3.92 6.82
N ALA A 38 22.70 -3.91 8.12
CA ALA A 38 22.30 -2.71 8.84
C ALA A 38 23.42 -1.67 8.84
N ASP A 39 24.65 -2.07 9.13
CA ASP A 39 25.82 -1.17 9.16
C ASP A 39 26.06 -0.52 7.78
N ALA A 40 26.04 -1.32 6.70
CA ALA A 40 26.19 -0.81 5.32
C ALA A 40 25.03 0.12 4.91
N PHE A 41 23.80 -0.19 5.33
CA PHE A 41 22.63 0.63 5.07
C PHE A 41 22.69 1.95 5.86
N ALA A 42 23.08 1.91 7.13
CA ALA A 42 23.25 3.08 7.97
C ALA A 42 24.33 4.02 7.46
N GLU A 43 25.46 3.49 6.98
CA GLU A 43 26.50 4.28 6.32
C GLU A 43 25.95 5.00 5.07
N LYS A 44 25.23 4.28 4.20
CA LYS A 44 24.65 4.83 2.96
C LYS A 44 23.66 5.97 3.22
N PHE A 45 22.80 5.84 4.23
CA PHE A 45 21.72 6.79 4.54
C PHE A 45 22.04 7.72 5.72
N HIS A 46 23.29 7.65 6.25
CA HIS A 46 23.76 8.48 7.36
C HIS A 46 22.92 8.34 8.64
N ILE A 47 22.53 7.08 8.99
CA ILE A 47 21.76 6.78 10.20
C ILE A 47 22.74 6.62 11.38
N PRO A 48 22.63 7.42 12.44
CA PRO A 48 23.68 7.50 13.46
C PRO A 48 23.73 6.30 14.42
N HIS A 49 22.61 5.61 14.66
CA HIS A 49 22.55 4.51 15.62
C HIS A 49 22.10 3.21 14.98
N VAL A 50 22.88 2.14 15.18
CA VAL A 50 22.55 0.78 14.73
C VAL A 50 22.55 -0.15 15.93
N PHE A 51 21.48 -0.92 16.13
CA PHE A 51 21.25 -1.80 17.26
C PHE A 51 21.30 -3.27 16.86
N ASP A 52 21.61 -4.15 17.82
CA ASP A 52 21.69 -5.60 17.59
C ASP A 52 20.34 -6.29 17.73
N THR A 53 19.45 -5.74 18.58
CA THR A 53 18.10 -6.27 18.81
C THR A 53 17.05 -5.17 18.66
N PRO A 54 15.79 -5.51 18.34
CA PRO A 54 14.72 -4.52 18.30
C PRO A 54 14.41 -3.96 19.71
N GLU A 55 14.57 -4.77 20.77
CA GLU A 55 14.40 -4.34 22.15
C GLU A 55 15.35 -3.21 22.53
N GLU A 56 16.62 -3.28 22.10
CA GLU A 56 17.59 -2.21 22.36
C GLU A 56 17.18 -0.88 21.72
N VAL A 57 16.57 -0.89 20.50
CA VAL A 57 16.02 0.32 19.88
C VAL A 57 14.92 0.92 20.75
N PHE A 58 13.99 0.09 21.24
CA PHE A 58 12.88 0.55 22.06
C PHE A 58 13.33 0.96 23.46
N ASP A 59 14.35 0.30 24.03
CA ASP A 59 14.92 0.66 25.34
C ASP A 59 15.70 1.98 25.26
N TRP A 60 16.41 2.24 24.14
CA TRP A 60 17.02 3.54 23.87
C TRP A 60 15.94 4.63 23.70
N GLY A 61 14.85 4.37 22.99
CA GLY A 61 13.61 5.10 23.02
C GLY A 61 13.63 6.55 22.51
N GLU A 62 14.75 7.06 21.99
CA GLU A 62 14.87 8.45 21.58
C GLU A 62 14.40 8.68 20.12
N PHE A 63 13.19 8.24 19.81
CA PHE A 63 12.51 8.43 18.53
C PHE A 63 10.99 8.57 18.75
N ASP A 64 10.29 9.08 17.75
CA ASP A 64 8.85 9.31 17.77
C ASP A 64 8.09 8.12 17.18
N ILE A 65 8.48 7.68 15.98
CA ILE A 65 7.78 6.63 15.21
C ILE A 65 8.73 5.46 14.91
N ALA A 66 8.26 4.24 15.16
CA ALA A 66 8.83 3.01 14.66
C ALA A 66 8.30 2.75 13.24
N ASP A 67 9.16 2.77 12.23
CA ASP A 67 8.83 2.45 10.85
C ASP A 67 9.29 1.01 10.53
N ILE A 68 8.33 0.09 10.45
CA ILE A 68 8.54 -1.35 10.32
C ILE A 68 8.49 -1.73 8.85
N ILE A 69 9.67 -2.05 8.27
CA ILE A 69 9.86 -2.35 6.83
C ILE A 69 10.51 -3.74 6.66
N THR A 70 10.22 -4.64 7.58
CA THR A 70 10.67 -6.04 7.52
C THR A 70 9.80 -6.86 6.56
N ASP A 71 10.04 -8.16 6.50
CA ASP A 71 9.11 -9.10 5.88
C ASP A 71 7.85 -9.25 6.75
N ALA A 72 6.69 -9.41 6.12
CA ALA A 72 5.38 -9.44 6.78
C ALA A 72 5.25 -10.39 8.00
N PRO A 73 5.92 -11.55 8.08
CA PRO A 73 5.90 -12.39 9.28
C PRO A 73 6.42 -11.73 10.56
N ALA A 74 7.30 -10.73 10.46
CA ALA A 74 7.85 -10.03 11.62
C ALA A 74 7.02 -8.77 12.01
N HIS A 75 6.08 -8.36 11.19
CA HIS A 75 5.31 -7.12 11.41
C HIS A 75 4.51 -7.17 12.71
N GLU A 76 3.86 -8.30 13.01
CA GLU A 76 3.07 -8.45 14.23
C GLU A 76 3.93 -8.28 15.48
N GLU A 77 5.01 -9.06 15.60
CA GLU A 77 5.90 -9.03 16.76
C GLU A 77 6.43 -7.63 17.02
N LEU A 78 6.96 -6.96 16.01
CA LEU A 78 7.52 -5.62 16.11
C LEU A 78 6.46 -4.56 16.43
N THR A 79 5.27 -4.67 15.86
CA THR A 79 4.15 -3.76 16.17
C THR A 79 3.67 -3.92 17.62
N LEU A 80 3.53 -5.16 18.10
CA LEU A 80 3.16 -5.44 19.48
C LEU A 80 4.23 -4.95 20.46
N LEU A 81 5.51 -5.12 20.13
CA LEU A 81 6.62 -4.62 20.94
C LEU A 81 6.58 -3.08 20.99
N ALA A 82 6.43 -2.39 19.84
CA ALA A 82 6.30 -0.94 19.78
C ALA A 82 5.12 -0.44 20.63
N ALA A 83 3.95 -1.04 20.48
CA ALA A 83 2.75 -0.71 21.26
C ALA A 83 2.98 -0.89 22.76
N SER A 84 3.66 -1.99 23.17
CA SER A 84 3.98 -2.25 24.59
C SER A 84 4.92 -1.21 25.19
N ARG A 85 5.71 -0.53 24.38
CA ARG A 85 6.65 0.53 24.77
C ARG A 85 6.07 1.94 24.57
N GLY A 86 4.77 2.04 24.18
CA GLY A 86 4.09 3.31 23.93
C GLY A 86 4.65 4.10 22.75
N LYS A 87 5.21 3.41 21.74
CA LYS A 87 5.77 4.02 20.55
C LYS A 87 4.76 3.98 19.40
N ASP A 88 4.66 5.07 18.68
CA ASP A 88 3.86 5.18 17.49
C ASP A 88 4.44 4.34 16.35
N VAL A 89 3.58 3.84 15.47
CA VAL A 89 3.95 2.81 14.49
C VAL A 89 3.51 3.20 13.08
N ILE A 90 4.40 3.02 12.13
CA ILE A 90 4.08 2.80 10.72
C ILE A 90 4.54 1.40 10.36
N CYS A 91 3.66 0.60 9.74
CA CYS A 91 3.97 -0.74 9.29
C CYS A 91 3.86 -0.83 7.77
N GLN A 92 4.78 -1.53 7.14
CA GLN A 92 4.71 -1.80 5.69
C GLN A 92 3.55 -2.75 5.37
N LYS A 93 3.05 -2.68 4.12
CA LYS A 93 2.09 -3.65 3.59
C LYS A 93 2.81 -4.97 3.18
N PRO A 94 2.08 -6.08 3.19
CA PRO A 94 0.80 -6.31 3.86
C PRO A 94 0.97 -6.29 5.38
N MET A 95 -0.07 -5.88 6.12
CA MET A 95 -0.01 -5.75 7.59
C MET A 95 0.59 -6.99 8.27
N ALA A 96 0.05 -8.18 7.95
CA ALA A 96 0.54 -9.45 8.48
C ALA A 96 0.08 -10.62 7.58
N PRO A 97 0.65 -11.83 7.74
CA PRO A 97 0.27 -13.00 6.94
C PRO A 97 -1.16 -13.52 7.18
N THR A 98 -1.79 -13.20 8.32
CA THR A 98 -3.14 -13.67 8.67
C THR A 98 -4.02 -12.52 9.15
N LEU A 99 -5.33 -12.66 8.96
CA LEU A 99 -6.30 -11.65 9.42
C LEU A 99 -6.28 -11.50 10.93
N GLU A 100 -6.14 -12.61 11.68
CA GLU A 100 -6.10 -12.59 13.13
C GLU A 100 -4.88 -11.82 13.65
N ALA A 101 -3.72 -11.93 13.00
CA ALA A 101 -2.53 -11.15 13.34
C ALA A 101 -2.80 -9.65 13.10
N CYS A 102 -3.41 -9.28 11.97
CA CYS A 102 -3.78 -7.89 11.70
C CYS A 102 -4.73 -7.32 12.76
N VAL A 103 -5.73 -8.10 13.18
CA VAL A 103 -6.66 -7.71 14.27
C VAL A 103 -5.90 -7.47 15.56
N ARG A 104 -5.01 -8.39 15.97
CA ARG A 104 -4.21 -8.22 17.20
C ARG A 104 -3.32 -6.97 17.16
N MET A 105 -2.71 -6.67 16.01
CA MET A 105 -1.90 -5.44 15.84
C MET A 105 -2.74 -4.18 16.07
N VAL A 106 -3.90 -4.10 15.43
CA VAL A 106 -4.82 -2.95 15.57
C VAL A 106 -5.31 -2.81 17.01
N GLU A 107 -5.74 -3.91 17.64
CA GLU A 107 -6.22 -3.90 19.02
C GLU A 107 -5.13 -3.53 20.02
N ALA A 108 -3.91 -4.02 19.84
CA ALA A 108 -2.78 -3.69 20.70
C ALA A 108 -2.43 -2.19 20.63
N CYS A 109 -2.31 -1.63 19.43
CA CYS A 109 -2.04 -0.21 19.24
C CYS A 109 -3.18 0.66 19.80
N LYS A 110 -4.44 0.29 19.56
CA LYS A 110 -5.60 0.96 20.14
C LYS A 110 -5.59 0.92 21.66
N LYS A 111 -5.31 -0.24 22.26
CA LYS A 111 -5.23 -0.42 23.71
C LYS A 111 -4.10 0.40 24.35
N ALA A 112 -2.97 0.49 23.66
CA ALA A 112 -1.83 1.28 24.10
C ALA A 112 -2.03 2.79 23.90
N GLY A 113 -3.01 3.20 23.12
CA GLY A 113 -3.24 4.61 22.77
C GLY A 113 -2.19 5.19 21.83
N VAL A 114 -1.46 4.34 21.09
CA VAL A 114 -0.43 4.76 20.14
C VAL A 114 -1.03 5.01 18.76
N TRP A 115 -0.47 5.97 18.03
CA TRP A 115 -0.81 6.23 16.65
C TRP A 115 -0.28 5.10 15.76
N TYR A 116 -1.15 4.53 14.92
CA TYR A 116 -0.80 3.41 14.06
C TYR A 116 -1.30 3.62 12.65
N ALA A 117 -0.40 3.52 11.68
CA ALA A 117 -0.72 3.58 10.25
C ALA A 117 0.00 2.48 9.46
N VAL A 118 -0.54 2.18 8.28
CA VAL A 118 0.05 1.26 7.32
C VAL A 118 0.56 2.07 6.13
N HIS A 119 1.77 1.75 5.66
CA HIS A 119 2.35 2.36 4.48
C HIS A 119 1.74 1.74 3.22
N GLU A 120 0.43 2.02 3.01
CA GLU A 120 -0.30 1.67 1.79
C GLU A 120 -0.18 2.81 0.80
N ASN A 121 0.81 2.72 -0.09
CA ASN A 121 1.22 3.86 -0.91
C ASN A 121 0.46 4.00 -2.24
N PHE A 122 -0.20 2.96 -2.76
CA PHE A 122 -0.78 3.01 -4.11
C PHE A 122 -1.90 4.05 -4.25
N ARG A 123 -2.73 4.26 -3.21
CA ARG A 123 -3.74 5.34 -3.24
C ARG A 123 -3.10 6.73 -3.38
N PHE A 124 -1.82 6.89 -3.04
CA PHE A 124 -1.07 8.15 -3.10
C PHE A 124 -0.31 8.35 -4.41
N GLN A 125 -0.46 7.47 -5.39
CA GLN A 125 0.02 7.75 -6.74
C GLN A 125 -0.73 8.97 -7.29
N PRO A 126 -0.07 9.96 -7.91
CA PRO A 126 -0.74 11.16 -8.42
C PRO A 126 -1.93 10.86 -9.35
N PRO A 127 -1.83 9.90 -10.31
CA PRO A 127 -2.97 9.52 -11.12
C PRO A 127 -4.13 8.95 -10.31
N THR A 128 -3.82 8.10 -9.32
CA THR A 128 -4.81 7.47 -8.44
C THR A 128 -5.52 8.49 -7.56
N LEU A 129 -4.77 9.43 -6.97
CA LEU A 129 -5.35 10.55 -6.21
C LEU A 129 -6.30 11.38 -7.08
N ALA A 130 -5.88 11.76 -8.28
CA ALA A 130 -6.72 12.52 -9.20
C ALA A 130 -8.02 11.78 -9.56
N PHE A 131 -7.94 10.46 -9.76
CA PHE A 131 -9.12 9.62 -10.00
C PHE A 131 -10.04 9.57 -8.77
N ILE A 132 -9.51 9.30 -7.58
CA ILE A 132 -10.26 9.27 -6.33
C ILE A 132 -10.97 10.61 -6.08
N ASP A 133 -10.25 11.72 -6.24
CA ASP A 133 -10.79 13.08 -6.05
C ASP A 133 -11.90 13.40 -7.05
N ALA A 134 -11.72 13.02 -8.31
CA ALA A 134 -12.74 13.19 -9.35
C ALA A 134 -14.01 12.39 -9.03
N VAL A 135 -13.89 11.14 -8.58
CA VAL A 135 -15.03 10.32 -8.15
C VAL A 135 -15.73 10.95 -6.95
N LYS A 136 -14.97 11.34 -5.92
CA LYS A 136 -15.50 11.95 -4.69
C LYS A 136 -16.11 13.34 -4.90
N SER A 137 -15.71 14.06 -5.94
CA SER A 137 -16.31 15.36 -6.29
C SER A 137 -17.79 15.27 -6.66
N GLY A 138 -18.28 14.06 -7.00
CA GLY A 138 -19.64 13.84 -7.43
C GLY A 138 -19.95 14.37 -8.84
N VAL A 139 -18.94 14.75 -9.63
CA VAL A 139 -19.09 15.34 -10.95
C VAL A 139 -19.86 14.44 -11.92
N ILE A 140 -19.74 13.12 -11.78
CA ILE A 140 -20.47 12.13 -12.60
C ILE A 140 -21.80 11.65 -11.98
N GLY A 141 -22.23 12.24 -10.86
CA GLY A 141 -23.40 11.79 -10.10
C GLY A 141 -23.15 10.48 -9.36
N LYS A 142 -24.22 9.73 -9.05
CA LYS A 142 -24.08 8.42 -8.39
C LYS A 142 -23.32 7.46 -9.30
N VAL A 143 -22.29 6.82 -8.76
CA VAL A 143 -21.55 5.78 -9.48
C VAL A 143 -22.41 4.53 -9.61
N LEU A 144 -22.49 3.98 -10.81
CA LEU A 144 -23.25 2.78 -11.14
C LEU A 144 -22.35 1.56 -11.22
N HIS A 145 -21.25 1.68 -11.97
CA HIS A 145 -20.20 0.66 -12.01
C HIS A 145 -18.82 1.30 -12.23
N ALA A 146 -17.80 0.56 -11.83
CA ALA A 146 -16.41 0.98 -11.98
C ALA A 146 -15.52 -0.21 -12.30
N GLU A 147 -14.37 0.08 -12.90
CA GLU A 147 -13.30 -0.86 -13.17
C GLU A 147 -11.97 -0.27 -12.69
N ILE A 148 -11.25 -1.02 -11.87
CA ILE A 148 -9.88 -0.73 -11.47
C ILE A 148 -9.02 -1.86 -12.01
N THR A 149 -8.12 -1.55 -12.92
CA THR A 149 -7.14 -2.50 -13.45
C THR A 149 -5.77 -2.07 -12.99
N MET A 150 -5.08 -2.96 -12.27
CA MET A 150 -3.70 -2.77 -11.83
C MET A 150 -2.80 -3.87 -12.37
N ARG A 151 -1.56 -3.50 -12.66
CA ARG A 151 -0.55 -4.43 -13.15
C ARG A 151 -0.16 -5.44 -12.06
N SER A 152 -0.26 -6.74 -12.39
CA SER A 152 0.30 -7.82 -11.59
C SER A 152 1.82 -7.86 -11.68
N PRO A 153 2.53 -8.41 -10.68
CA PRO A 153 3.96 -8.65 -10.76
C PRO A 153 4.32 -9.50 -11.99
N ASP A 154 5.22 -9.00 -12.80
CA ASP A 154 5.76 -9.74 -13.94
C ASP A 154 6.95 -10.64 -13.55
N LEU A 155 7.44 -11.43 -14.50
CA LEU A 155 8.56 -12.34 -14.27
C LEU A 155 9.83 -11.60 -13.82
N ALA A 156 10.07 -10.37 -14.28
CA ALA A 156 11.26 -9.62 -13.89
C ALA A 156 11.20 -9.19 -12.41
N ILE A 157 10.01 -8.85 -11.90
CA ILE A 157 9.77 -8.59 -10.47
C ILE A 157 9.92 -9.87 -9.67
N MET A 158 9.34 -10.98 -10.15
CA MET A 158 9.44 -12.29 -9.49
C MET A 158 10.87 -12.84 -9.45
N GLU A 159 11.72 -12.47 -10.39
CA GLU A 159 13.15 -12.82 -10.34
C GLU A 159 13.90 -12.05 -9.24
N LYS A 160 13.55 -10.78 -9.02
CA LYS A 160 14.09 -9.97 -7.92
C LYS A 160 13.53 -10.36 -6.55
N GLN A 161 12.31 -10.93 -6.53
CA GLN A 161 11.60 -11.36 -5.33
C GLN A 161 11.14 -12.83 -5.48
N PRO A 162 12.04 -13.83 -5.42
CA PRO A 162 11.72 -15.23 -5.72
C PRO A 162 10.63 -15.85 -4.83
N ALA A 163 10.43 -15.30 -3.63
CA ALA A 163 9.36 -15.73 -2.72
C ALA A 163 7.96 -15.59 -3.34
N LEU A 164 7.77 -14.66 -4.27
CA LEU A 164 6.48 -14.47 -4.96
C LEU A 164 6.11 -15.70 -5.80
N LYS A 165 7.09 -16.40 -6.41
CA LYS A 165 6.84 -17.56 -7.27
C LYS A 165 6.20 -18.76 -6.55
N VAL A 166 6.29 -18.79 -5.22
CA VAL A 166 5.80 -19.91 -4.38
C VAL A 166 4.81 -19.44 -3.29
N MET A 167 4.48 -18.17 -3.27
CA MET A 167 3.57 -17.60 -2.28
C MET A 167 2.12 -18.02 -2.59
N PRO A 168 1.43 -18.76 -1.71
CA PRO A 168 0.02 -19.10 -1.93
C PRO A 168 -0.82 -17.82 -2.14
N HIS A 169 -1.71 -17.85 -3.15
CA HIS A 169 -2.56 -16.69 -3.51
C HIS A 169 -1.75 -15.41 -3.80
N MET A 170 -0.58 -15.54 -4.43
CA MET A 170 0.44 -14.51 -4.58
C MET A 170 -0.15 -13.17 -4.99
N VAL A 171 -0.90 -13.12 -6.09
CA VAL A 171 -1.43 -11.86 -6.63
C VAL A 171 -2.36 -11.14 -5.65
N LEU A 172 -3.18 -11.88 -4.89
CA LEU A 172 -4.07 -11.29 -3.89
C LEU A 172 -3.32 -10.85 -2.63
N ARG A 173 -2.30 -11.59 -2.21
CA ARG A 173 -1.51 -11.22 -1.02
C ARG A 173 -0.57 -10.06 -1.25
N ASP A 174 -0.02 -9.94 -2.45
CA ASP A 174 0.92 -8.86 -2.80
C ASP A 174 0.21 -7.61 -3.33
N MET A 175 -0.70 -7.77 -4.30
CA MET A 175 -1.36 -6.66 -4.98
C MET A 175 -2.80 -6.38 -4.47
N GLY A 176 -3.44 -7.36 -3.84
CA GLY A 176 -4.78 -7.19 -3.28
C GLY A 176 -4.90 -6.03 -2.29
N PRO A 177 -3.95 -5.84 -1.33
CA PRO A 177 -3.97 -4.68 -0.45
C PRO A 177 -4.07 -3.35 -1.21
N HIS A 178 -3.33 -3.20 -2.29
CA HIS A 178 -3.30 -1.99 -3.10
C HIS A 178 -4.62 -1.73 -3.85
N ILE A 179 -5.09 -2.73 -4.61
CA ILE A 179 -6.26 -2.54 -5.47
C ILE A 179 -7.55 -2.35 -4.65
N PHE A 180 -7.71 -3.10 -3.55
CA PHE A 180 -8.89 -2.99 -2.70
C PHE A 180 -8.85 -1.71 -1.85
N ASP A 181 -7.66 -1.25 -1.48
CA ASP A 181 -7.48 0.04 -0.81
C ASP A 181 -7.94 1.20 -1.71
N VAL A 182 -7.54 1.20 -2.98
CA VAL A 182 -7.98 2.19 -3.96
C VAL A 182 -9.48 2.09 -4.21
N ALA A 183 -10.03 0.88 -4.32
CA ALA A 183 -11.46 0.67 -4.50
C ALA A 183 -12.29 1.26 -3.33
N ARG A 184 -11.87 0.97 -2.08
CA ARG A 184 -12.51 1.55 -0.87
C ARG A 184 -12.35 3.06 -0.83
N ALA A 185 -11.15 3.57 -1.13
CA ALA A 185 -10.89 5.00 -1.14
C ALA A 185 -11.75 5.76 -2.15
N ALA A 186 -12.05 5.17 -3.31
CA ALA A 186 -12.85 5.81 -4.37
C ALA A 186 -14.36 5.60 -4.19
N PHE A 187 -14.80 4.42 -3.77
CA PHE A 187 -16.21 4.01 -3.87
C PHE A 187 -16.88 3.69 -2.53
N GLY A 188 -16.16 3.73 -1.41
CA GLY A 188 -16.68 3.38 -0.09
C GLY A 188 -16.52 1.91 0.28
N GLU A 189 -17.19 1.48 1.36
CA GLU A 189 -17.03 0.12 1.88
C GLU A 189 -17.71 -0.92 0.99
N MET A 190 -17.10 -2.10 0.93
CA MET A 190 -17.59 -3.23 0.11
C MET A 190 -18.40 -4.21 0.96
N LYS A 191 -19.45 -4.77 0.37
CA LYS A 191 -20.40 -5.70 1.05
C LYS A 191 -20.28 -7.13 0.56
N SER A 192 -19.74 -7.35 -0.63
CA SER A 192 -19.53 -8.70 -1.14
C SER A 192 -18.35 -8.75 -2.11
N MET A 193 -17.76 -9.94 -2.24
CA MET A 193 -16.60 -10.24 -3.07
C MET A 193 -16.83 -11.53 -3.83
N TYR A 194 -16.50 -11.53 -5.13
CA TYR A 194 -16.32 -12.75 -5.93
C TYR A 194 -15.01 -12.65 -6.69
N ALA A 195 -14.13 -13.62 -6.53
CA ALA A 195 -12.79 -13.61 -7.10
C ALA A 195 -12.52 -14.85 -7.93
N VAL A 196 -11.93 -14.65 -9.11
CA VAL A 196 -11.54 -15.70 -10.06
C VAL A 196 -10.03 -15.69 -10.24
N PRO A 197 -9.34 -16.83 -9.96
CA PRO A 197 -7.91 -16.96 -10.20
C PRO A 197 -7.60 -17.07 -11.70
N VAL A 198 -6.42 -16.54 -12.07
CA VAL A 198 -5.84 -16.72 -13.39
C VAL A 198 -4.39 -17.16 -13.23
N TYR A 199 -3.96 -18.11 -14.05
CA TYR A 199 -2.61 -18.65 -14.12
C TYR A 199 -2.09 -18.40 -15.53
N SER A 200 -1.18 -17.43 -15.70
CA SER A 200 -0.75 -16.95 -17.01
C SER A 200 0.64 -17.40 -17.38
N TYR A 201 1.53 -17.58 -16.40
CA TYR A 201 2.93 -17.92 -16.66
C TYR A 201 3.20 -19.41 -16.55
N GLU A 202 3.84 -19.97 -17.58
CA GLU A 202 4.32 -21.35 -17.55
C GLU A 202 5.38 -21.52 -16.44
N GLY A 203 5.24 -22.58 -15.64
CA GLY A 203 6.15 -22.90 -14.54
C GLY A 203 5.93 -22.07 -13.26
N ILE A 204 4.88 -21.29 -13.18
CA ILE A 204 4.39 -20.62 -11.96
C ILE A 204 3.11 -21.31 -11.51
N ASP A 205 3.18 -22.03 -10.38
CA ASP A 205 2.08 -22.86 -9.88
C ASP A 205 1.15 -22.11 -8.89
N VAL A 206 1.31 -20.80 -8.79
CA VAL A 206 0.45 -19.91 -8.00
C VAL A 206 -0.31 -18.95 -8.91
N PRO A 207 -1.54 -18.50 -8.55
CA PRO A 207 -2.25 -17.52 -9.37
C PRO A 207 -1.47 -16.22 -9.45
N ASP A 208 -1.15 -15.82 -10.68
CA ASP A 208 -0.37 -14.63 -11.01
C ASP A 208 -1.25 -13.46 -11.51
N ALA A 209 -2.53 -13.72 -11.73
CA ALA A 209 -3.54 -12.71 -12.04
C ALA A 209 -4.88 -13.07 -11.38
N ALA A 210 -5.77 -12.08 -11.24
CA ALA A 210 -7.08 -12.23 -10.62
C ALA A 210 -8.09 -11.23 -11.17
N ILE A 211 -9.35 -11.67 -11.28
CA ILE A 211 -10.49 -10.80 -11.54
C ILE A 211 -11.44 -10.89 -10.35
N CYS A 212 -11.71 -9.73 -9.71
CA CYS A 212 -12.57 -9.64 -8.55
C CYS A 212 -13.77 -8.73 -8.85
N THR A 213 -14.96 -9.15 -8.48
CA THR A 213 -16.17 -8.33 -8.55
C THR A 213 -16.67 -8.04 -7.14
N LEU A 214 -16.83 -6.76 -6.83
CA LEU A 214 -17.26 -6.28 -5.52
C LEU A 214 -18.56 -5.47 -5.66
N ARG A 215 -19.36 -5.48 -4.61
CA ARG A 215 -20.49 -4.58 -4.46
C ARG A 215 -20.24 -3.61 -3.32
N ALA A 216 -20.24 -2.32 -3.62
CA ALA A 216 -20.12 -1.28 -2.62
C ALA A 216 -21.44 -1.07 -1.85
N ASP A 217 -21.35 -0.51 -0.65
CA ASP A 217 -22.50 -0.21 0.22
C ASP A 217 -23.51 0.77 -0.41
N ASN A 218 -23.05 1.67 -1.28
CA ASN A 218 -23.86 2.59 -2.06
C ASN A 218 -24.54 1.93 -3.28
N GLY A 219 -24.30 0.63 -3.50
CA GLY A 219 -24.85 -0.20 -4.58
C GLY A 219 -24.06 -0.21 -5.88
N ALA A 220 -22.93 0.51 -5.98
CA ALA A 220 -22.05 0.43 -7.13
C ALA A 220 -21.41 -0.96 -7.27
N VAL A 221 -21.24 -1.44 -8.50
CA VAL A 221 -20.48 -2.65 -8.80
C VAL A 221 -19.10 -2.26 -9.24
N VAL A 222 -18.07 -2.81 -8.59
CA VAL A 222 -16.67 -2.50 -8.86
C VAL A 222 -15.96 -3.78 -9.30
N THR A 223 -15.34 -3.76 -10.48
CA THR A 223 -14.46 -4.84 -10.93
C THR A 223 -13.02 -4.43 -10.66
N CYS A 224 -12.30 -5.26 -9.93
CA CYS A 224 -10.88 -5.10 -9.63
C CYS A 224 -10.10 -6.16 -10.40
N ASN A 225 -9.29 -5.75 -11.38
CA ASN A 225 -8.51 -6.62 -12.24
C ASN A 225 -7.02 -6.50 -11.88
N LEU A 226 -6.43 -7.59 -11.44
CA LEU A 226 -4.98 -7.76 -11.27
C LEU A 226 -4.49 -8.59 -12.44
N VAL A 227 -3.93 -7.95 -13.47
CA VAL A 227 -3.61 -8.59 -14.75
C VAL A 227 -2.28 -8.09 -15.32
N HIS A 228 -1.77 -8.78 -16.36
CA HIS A 228 -0.50 -8.43 -17.00
C HIS A 228 -0.70 -7.34 -18.07
N GLU A 229 -1.08 -6.13 -17.64
CA GLU A 229 -1.12 -4.95 -18.49
C GLU A 229 0.13 -4.08 -18.33
N TRP A 230 0.36 -3.16 -19.26
CA TRP A 230 1.53 -2.29 -19.20
C TRP A 230 1.45 -1.24 -18.10
N ASN A 231 0.25 -0.69 -17.88
CA ASN A 231 0.00 0.36 -16.89
C ASN A 231 -1.38 0.17 -16.26
N ASP A 232 -1.55 0.80 -15.11
CA ASP A 232 -2.82 0.87 -14.42
C ASP A 232 -3.85 1.67 -15.26
N ARG A 233 -5.11 1.25 -15.18
CA ARG A 233 -6.23 1.90 -15.86
C ARG A 233 -7.47 1.85 -14.98
N PHE A 234 -8.11 2.99 -14.75
CA PHE A 234 -9.29 3.08 -13.91
C PHE A 234 -10.45 3.72 -14.67
N MET A 235 -11.66 3.26 -14.40
CA MET A 235 -12.88 3.81 -14.98
C MET A 235 -13.99 3.86 -13.94
N ALA A 236 -14.78 4.93 -13.95
CA ALA A 236 -16.03 5.03 -13.20
C ALA A 236 -17.12 5.59 -14.10
N GLN A 237 -18.26 4.88 -14.20
CA GLN A 237 -19.47 5.31 -14.90
C GLN A 237 -20.51 5.71 -13.85
N GLY A 238 -20.93 6.95 -13.90
CA GLY A 238 -22.02 7.49 -13.09
C GLY A 238 -23.24 7.84 -13.93
N GLU A 239 -24.29 8.33 -13.25
CA GLU A 239 -25.55 8.75 -13.86
C GLU A 239 -25.40 9.94 -14.81
N LYS A 240 -24.40 10.82 -14.55
CA LYS A 240 -24.21 12.10 -15.26
C LYS A 240 -22.95 12.15 -16.10
N GLY A 241 -22.17 11.07 -16.14
CA GLY A 241 -20.91 11.08 -16.88
C GLY A 241 -20.00 9.92 -16.54
N ARG A 242 -18.78 10.03 -17.03
CA ARG A 242 -17.74 9.01 -16.92
C ARG A 242 -16.41 9.65 -16.57
N ILE A 243 -15.62 8.96 -15.74
CA ILE A 243 -14.22 9.25 -15.45
C ILE A 243 -13.39 8.09 -15.97
N VAL A 244 -12.32 8.38 -16.70
CA VAL A 244 -11.34 7.38 -17.17
C VAL A 244 -9.94 7.90 -16.88
N LEU A 245 -9.17 7.13 -16.12
CA LEU A 245 -7.72 7.28 -16.03
C LEU A 245 -7.11 6.29 -17.01
N ASP A 246 -6.46 6.81 -18.03
CA ASP A 246 -5.89 6.00 -19.09
C ASP A 246 -4.45 5.56 -18.77
N HIS A 247 -3.96 4.57 -19.49
CA HIS A 247 -2.62 3.97 -19.34
C HIS A 247 -1.46 4.97 -19.52
N ASP A 248 -1.72 6.15 -20.07
CA ASP A 248 -0.74 7.25 -20.20
C ASP A 248 -0.76 8.24 -19.02
N ASN A 249 -1.51 7.92 -17.96
CA ASN A 249 -1.72 8.75 -16.78
C ASN A 249 -2.45 10.08 -17.05
N VAL A 250 -3.31 10.09 -18.03
CA VAL A 250 -4.22 11.20 -18.31
C VAL A 250 -5.62 10.87 -17.81
N LEU A 251 -6.19 11.78 -17.02
CA LEU A 251 -7.54 11.65 -16.49
C LEU A 251 -8.54 12.40 -17.38
N HIS A 252 -9.50 11.68 -17.91
CA HIS A 252 -10.60 12.18 -18.74
C HIS A 252 -11.90 12.17 -17.94
N ILE A 253 -12.58 13.31 -17.86
CA ILE A 253 -13.90 13.46 -17.23
C ILE A 253 -14.88 13.92 -18.27
N THR A 254 -15.81 13.06 -18.67
CA THR A 254 -16.84 13.34 -19.68
C THR A 254 -18.20 13.44 -19.03
N THR A 255 -18.90 14.54 -19.23
CA THR A 255 -20.27 14.78 -18.74
C THR A 255 -21.12 15.39 -19.84
N ASP A 256 -22.41 15.65 -19.58
CA ASP A 256 -23.29 16.40 -20.45
C ASP A 256 -22.84 17.86 -20.70
N LYS A 257 -21.93 18.37 -19.87
CA LYS A 257 -21.34 19.72 -19.97
C LYS A 257 -20.07 19.78 -20.82
N GLY A 258 -19.58 18.63 -21.27
CA GLY A 258 -18.36 18.51 -22.06
C GLY A 258 -17.30 17.61 -21.43
N GLU A 259 -16.09 17.72 -21.91
CA GLU A 259 -14.94 16.93 -21.48
C GLU A 259 -13.90 17.82 -20.77
N SER A 260 -13.31 17.30 -19.69
CA SER A 260 -12.14 17.86 -19.04
C SER A 260 -11.01 16.83 -19.07
N VAL A 261 -9.80 17.28 -19.33
CA VAL A 261 -8.59 16.42 -19.42
C VAL A 261 -7.56 16.95 -18.44
N ILE A 262 -7.02 16.06 -17.62
CA ILE A 262 -6.01 16.40 -16.59
C ILE A 262 -4.81 15.49 -16.82
N ASP A 263 -3.65 16.06 -17.14
CA ASP A 263 -2.37 15.35 -17.14
C ASP A 263 -1.91 15.22 -15.68
N THR A 264 -1.78 13.97 -15.22
CA THR A 264 -1.40 13.67 -13.83
C THR A 264 0.08 13.28 -13.69
N LYS A 265 0.86 13.37 -14.77
CA LYS A 265 2.28 13.01 -14.75
C LYS A 265 3.08 13.96 -13.90
N THR A 266 3.69 13.44 -12.86
CA THR A 266 4.65 14.15 -12.01
C THR A 266 5.81 13.23 -11.70
N TRP A 267 7.04 13.69 -11.97
CA TRP A 267 8.24 12.88 -11.83
C TRP A 267 9.31 13.64 -11.06
N ASN A 268 9.66 13.17 -9.84
CA ASN A 268 10.83 13.60 -9.10
C ASN A 268 11.52 12.35 -8.53
N TYR A 269 12.79 12.17 -8.87
CA TYR A 269 13.59 11.06 -8.37
C TYR A 269 13.99 11.28 -6.92
N LEU A 270 13.89 10.23 -6.10
CA LEU A 270 14.44 10.24 -4.76
C LEU A 270 15.98 10.09 -4.83
N PRO A 271 16.74 10.84 -4.02
CA PRO A 271 18.18 10.66 -3.93
C PRO A 271 18.53 9.25 -3.46
N TYR A 272 19.71 8.77 -3.85
CA TYR A 272 20.26 7.45 -3.53
C TYR A 272 19.56 6.24 -4.17
N ILE A 273 18.46 6.44 -4.90
CA ILE A 273 17.76 5.35 -5.60
C ILE A 273 18.24 5.32 -7.05
N PRO A 274 18.75 4.18 -7.56
CA PRO A 274 19.15 4.05 -8.96
C PRO A 274 17.97 4.29 -9.91
N GLN A 275 18.23 4.97 -11.03
CA GLN A 275 17.19 5.24 -12.05
C GLN A 275 16.55 3.94 -12.58
N ALA A 276 17.35 2.88 -12.74
CA ALA A 276 16.84 1.58 -13.19
C ALA A 276 15.78 0.98 -12.23
N ASP A 277 15.87 1.25 -10.92
CA ASP A 277 14.87 0.78 -9.97
C ASP A 277 13.56 1.60 -10.07
N TRP A 278 13.66 2.88 -10.42
CA TRP A 278 12.48 3.70 -10.75
C TRP A 278 11.77 3.18 -12.00
N GLU A 279 12.53 2.88 -13.04
CA GLU A 279 12.00 2.43 -14.33
C GLU A 279 11.34 1.05 -14.22
N LEU A 280 11.91 0.15 -13.39
CA LEU A 280 11.36 -1.18 -13.17
C LEU A 280 9.93 -1.18 -12.60
N HIS A 281 9.66 -0.28 -11.66
CA HIS A 281 8.37 -0.23 -10.95
C HIS A 281 7.38 0.78 -11.55
N GLY A 282 7.76 1.43 -12.66
CA GLY A 282 7.01 2.58 -13.17
C GLY A 282 7.19 3.82 -12.27
N GLY A 283 7.58 4.95 -12.84
CA GLY A 283 7.93 6.14 -12.06
C GLY A 283 6.84 6.62 -11.09
N HIS A 284 5.56 6.51 -11.48
CA HIS A 284 4.42 6.94 -10.65
C HIS A 284 4.24 6.11 -9.37
N ILE A 285 4.53 4.79 -9.40
CA ILE A 285 4.49 3.93 -8.22
C ILE A 285 5.53 4.40 -7.20
N MET A 286 6.76 4.63 -7.65
CA MET A 286 7.83 5.11 -6.78
C MET A 286 7.56 6.50 -6.21
N TYR A 287 6.91 7.35 -6.99
CA TYR A 287 6.52 8.69 -6.56
C TYR A 287 5.47 8.70 -5.46
N SER A 288 4.66 7.65 -5.35
CA SER A 288 3.67 7.49 -4.30
C SER A 288 4.28 7.37 -2.91
N ILE A 289 5.51 6.85 -2.78
CA ILE A 289 6.17 6.64 -1.49
C ILE A 289 6.41 7.96 -0.75
N PRO A 290 7.07 8.98 -1.32
CA PRO A 290 7.23 10.26 -0.65
C PRO A 290 5.91 11.00 -0.41
N ILE A 291 4.91 10.84 -1.28
CA ILE A 291 3.58 11.44 -1.08
C ILE A 291 2.85 10.74 0.07
N CYS A 292 2.95 9.41 0.16
CA CYS A 292 2.41 8.66 1.29
C CYS A 292 3.06 9.10 2.61
N ILE A 293 4.40 9.19 2.66
CA ILE A 293 5.13 9.66 3.83
C ILE A 293 4.72 11.09 4.22
N ASP A 294 4.57 12.00 3.26
CA ASP A 294 4.08 13.37 3.53
C ASP A 294 2.68 13.36 4.15
N ALA A 295 1.76 12.56 3.59
CA ALA A 295 0.41 12.43 4.10
C ALA A 295 0.37 11.83 5.51
N LEU A 296 1.18 10.78 5.78
CA LEU A 296 1.31 10.19 7.10
C LEU A 296 1.89 11.18 8.11
N MET A 297 2.95 11.88 7.74
CA MET A 297 3.62 12.87 8.58
C MET A 297 2.70 14.06 8.90
N LYS A 298 1.88 14.49 7.93
CA LYS A 298 0.90 15.57 8.13
C LYS A 298 -0.18 15.14 9.13
N ALA A 299 -0.79 13.95 8.93
CA ALA A 299 -1.78 13.41 9.85
C ALA A 299 -1.22 13.24 11.26
N TYR A 300 0.01 12.74 11.39
CA TYR A 300 0.69 12.61 12.66
C TYR A 300 0.89 13.95 13.38
N LYS A 301 1.40 14.97 12.68
CA LYS A 301 1.61 16.31 13.24
C LYS A 301 0.31 17.02 13.64
N GLU A 302 -0.78 16.75 12.93
CA GLU A 302 -2.12 17.26 13.21
C GLU A 302 -2.82 16.49 14.35
N GLY A 303 -2.26 15.37 14.79
CA GLY A 303 -2.83 14.50 15.84
C GLY A 303 -4.13 13.81 15.39
N VAL A 304 -4.28 13.55 14.08
CA VAL A 304 -5.44 12.87 13.50
C VAL A 304 -5.05 11.49 12.97
N PRO A 305 -6.00 10.54 12.87
CA PRO A 305 -5.74 9.27 12.20
C PRO A 305 -5.32 9.48 10.74
N ALA A 306 -4.33 8.71 10.28
CA ALA A 306 -3.98 8.67 8.86
C ALA A 306 -5.13 8.11 8.01
N ALA A 307 -5.17 8.46 6.73
CA ALA A 307 -6.11 7.88 5.78
C ALA A 307 -5.94 6.34 5.66
N THR A 308 -4.73 5.86 5.93
CA THR A 308 -4.38 4.43 5.99
C THR A 308 -4.04 4.00 7.42
N ASN A 309 -4.78 4.51 8.42
CA ASN A 309 -4.58 4.05 9.80
C ASN A 309 -4.87 2.55 9.93
N GLY A 310 -4.37 1.95 11.02
CA GLY A 310 -4.47 0.50 11.19
C GLY A 310 -5.89 -0.05 11.11
N ALA A 311 -6.89 0.67 11.64
CA ALA A 311 -8.29 0.25 11.58
C ALA A 311 -8.87 0.36 10.16
N ASP A 312 -8.54 1.43 9.43
CA ASP A 312 -8.95 1.58 8.01
C ASP A 312 -8.32 0.47 7.14
N ASN A 313 -7.02 0.26 7.28
CA ASN A 313 -6.32 -0.75 6.48
C ASN A 313 -6.76 -2.18 6.83
N LEU A 314 -7.20 -2.45 8.06
CA LEU A 314 -7.76 -3.75 8.44
C LEU A 314 -8.98 -4.09 7.58
N GLU A 315 -9.84 -3.14 7.24
CA GLU A 315 -10.99 -3.38 6.35
C GLU A 315 -10.54 -3.69 4.91
N THR A 316 -9.44 -3.09 4.44
CA THR A 316 -8.80 -3.49 3.17
C THR A 316 -8.30 -4.94 3.24
N ILE A 317 -7.65 -5.33 4.34
CA ILE A 317 -7.15 -6.69 4.52
C ILE A 317 -8.30 -7.72 4.62
N ARG A 318 -9.45 -7.36 5.20
CA ARG A 318 -10.65 -8.22 5.16
C ARG A 318 -11.06 -8.56 3.71
N LEU A 319 -10.99 -7.59 2.80
CA LEU A 319 -11.27 -7.83 1.38
C LEU A 319 -10.26 -8.79 0.74
N VAL A 320 -8.98 -8.69 1.10
CA VAL A 320 -7.96 -9.64 0.63
C VAL A 320 -8.31 -11.07 1.05
N PHE A 321 -8.66 -11.28 2.32
CA PHE A 321 -9.01 -12.61 2.81
C PHE A 321 -10.36 -13.11 2.28
N ALA A 322 -11.33 -12.23 2.08
CA ALA A 322 -12.60 -12.57 1.40
C ALA A 322 -12.37 -12.98 -0.07
N ALA A 323 -11.43 -12.32 -0.76
CA ALA A 323 -11.05 -12.71 -2.11
C ALA A 323 -10.36 -14.08 -2.12
N ILE A 324 -9.48 -14.39 -1.17
CA ILE A 324 -8.85 -15.70 -1.00
C ILE A 324 -9.92 -16.78 -0.74
N GLU A 325 -10.86 -16.54 0.17
CA GLU A 325 -11.95 -17.46 0.44
C GLU A 325 -12.81 -17.69 -0.81
N SER A 326 -13.12 -16.65 -1.55
CA SER A 326 -13.86 -16.75 -2.81
C SER A 326 -13.09 -17.54 -3.86
N PHE A 327 -11.78 -17.37 -3.97
CA PHE A 327 -10.90 -18.17 -4.81
C PHE A 327 -11.00 -19.65 -4.48
N ASP A 328 -10.84 -20.01 -3.20
CA ASP A 328 -10.75 -21.39 -2.73
C ASP A 328 -12.10 -22.10 -2.83
N THR A 329 -13.20 -21.39 -2.62
CA THR A 329 -14.55 -21.97 -2.60
C THR A 329 -15.30 -21.86 -3.92
N GLY A 330 -14.88 -20.99 -4.82
CA GLY A 330 -15.60 -20.64 -6.07
C GLY A 330 -16.95 -19.97 -5.83
N ARG A 331 -17.14 -19.32 -4.67
CA ARG A 331 -18.40 -18.68 -4.27
C ARG A 331 -18.20 -17.22 -3.93
N ALA A 332 -19.28 -16.43 -4.05
CA ALA A 332 -19.29 -15.09 -3.50
C ALA A 332 -19.26 -15.14 -1.97
N VAL A 333 -18.55 -14.18 -1.38
CA VAL A 333 -18.39 -14.00 0.08
C VAL A 333 -19.02 -12.66 0.47
N GLU A 334 -19.87 -12.68 1.50
CA GLU A 334 -20.38 -11.45 2.15
C GLU A 334 -19.33 -10.94 3.15
N ILE A 335 -19.23 -9.60 3.28
CA ILE A 335 -18.19 -8.90 4.07
C ILE A 335 -18.83 -8.16 5.24
#